data_04142aed7bcf3745e351d9544832ba1a
#
_entry.id   04142aed7bcf3745e351d9544832ba1a
#
_cell.length_a   1.000
_cell.length_b   1.000
_cell.length_c   1.000
_cell.angle_alpha   90.00
_cell.angle_beta   90.00
_cell.angle_gamma   90.00
#
_symmetry.space_group_name_H-M   'P 1'
#
loop_
_entity.id
_entity.type
_entity.pdbx_description
1 polymer ?
#
loop_
_entity_poly.entity_id
_entity_poly.type
_entity_poly.pdbx_seq_one_letter_code
_entity_poly.pdbx_strand_id
1 'polypeptide(L)'
;ERLIQGTEGVDVKYAHCCNPVLGDPIQGHLSRRGLIVHRARCRNLLHEQHLHPENIMPLNWNNKHDVVEDVSFTAYLAIDLSLNDEQISDLIYQCRKAHTGVEMVRPHEGKTYVNIVVNNRQHIAKIIRDLRMQFGFPRIGRLFQPLNMHEPAKAAS
;
A
#
# COMPACT_ATOMS: atom_id res chain seq x y z
N GLU A 1 19.63 7.11 -7.71
CA GLU A 1 19.11 6.14 -8.68
C GLU A 1 17.59 6.04 -8.62
N ARG A 2 16.98 5.91 -9.76
CA ARG A 2 15.51 5.85 -9.85
C ARG A 2 15.03 4.43 -9.59
N LEU A 3 13.94 4.32 -8.84
CA LEU A 3 13.29 3.03 -8.58
C LEU A 3 12.61 2.44 -9.82
N ILE A 4 12.21 3.30 -10.76
CA ILE A 4 11.47 2.90 -11.97
C ILE A 4 12.37 3.13 -13.17
N GLN A 5 12.48 2.10 -14.04
CA GLN A 5 13.33 2.16 -15.22
C GLN A 5 12.88 3.26 -16.19
N GLY A 6 13.84 3.96 -16.78
CA GLY A 6 13.58 4.92 -17.84
C GLY A 6 12.99 6.25 -17.39
N THR A 7 13.05 6.57 -16.10
CA THR A 7 12.44 7.79 -15.56
C THR A 7 13.46 8.83 -15.13
N GLU A 8 14.72 8.70 -15.54
CA GLU A 8 15.74 9.69 -15.24
C GLU A 8 15.34 11.05 -15.83
N GLY A 9 15.39 12.10 -15.00
CA GLY A 9 15.04 13.43 -15.42
C GLY A 9 13.53 13.71 -15.52
N VAL A 10 12.70 12.73 -15.24
CA VAL A 10 11.23 12.88 -15.23
C VAL A 10 10.75 13.09 -13.80
N ASP A 11 9.79 14.01 -13.63
CA ASP A 11 9.14 14.21 -12.34
C ASP A 11 8.15 13.06 -12.12
N VAL A 12 8.46 12.18 -11.17
CA VAL A 12 7.68 10.97 -10.88
C VAL A 12 6.94 11.14 -9.56
N LYS A 13 5.64 10.87 -9.58
CA LYS A 13 4.78 10.89 -8.39
C LYS A 13 4.02 9.58 -8.28
N TYR A 14 3.80 9.13 -7.06
CA TYR A 14 3.01 7.93 -6.79
C TYR A 14 1.57 8.32 -6.50
N ALA A 15 0.63 7.64 -7.17
CA ALA A 15 -0.79 7.97 -7.06
C ALA A 15 -1.32 7.70 -5.65
N HIS A 16 -2.09 8.64 -5.12
CA HIS A 16 -2.74 8.47 -3.81
C HIS A 16 -3.98 7.58 -3.87
N CYS A 17 -4.57 7.41 -5.04
CA CYS A 17 -5.79 6.62 -5.21
C CYS A 17 -5.56 5.11 -5.07
N CYS A 18 -4.33 4.64 -5.26
CA CYS A 18 -4.04 3.21 -5.25
C CYS A 18 -2.75 2.84 -4.50
N ASN A 19 -1.98 3.81 -4.05
CA ASN A 19 -0.81 3.64 -3.18
C ASN A 19 0.12 2.51 -3.62
N PRO A 20 0.80 2.65 -4.78
CA PRO A 20 1.73 1.62 -5.23
C PRO A 20 2.94 1.50 -4.31
N VAL A 21 3.40 0.26 -4.11
CA VAL A 21 4.65 -0.03 -3.40
C VAL A 21 5.55 -0.85 -4.31
N LEU A 22 6.84 -0.84 -4.01
CA LEU A 22 7.83 -1.61 -4.78
C LEU A 22 7.39 -3.08 -4.91
N GLY A 23 7.36 -3.59 -6.12
CA GLY A 23 6.94 -4.94 -6.46
C GLY A 23 5.49 -5.05 -6.94
N ASP A 24 4.66 -4.02 -6.76
CA ASP A 24 3.32 -4.01 -7.36
C ASP A 24 3.42 -3.90 -8.88
N PRO A 25 2.55 -4.58 -9.65
CA PRO A 25 2.40 -4.27 -11.07
C PRO A 25 1.98 -2.81 -11.23
N ILE A 26 2.71 -2.04 -12.05
CA ILE A 26 2.51 -0.61 -12.20
C ILE A 26 2.35 -0.20 -13.64
N GLN A 27 1.67 0.93 -13.86
CA GLN A 27 1.62 1.66 -15.12
C GLN A 27 1.70 3.15 -14.83
N GLY A 28 2.12 3.92 -15.82
CA GLY A 28 2.23 5.36 -15.71
C GLY A 28 1.12 6.09 -16.43
N HIS A 29 0.70 7.19 -15.85
CA HIS A 29 -0.18 8.17 -16.46
C HIS A 29 0.62 9.45 -16.64
N LEU A 30 0.86 9.85 -17.88
CA LEU A 30 1.57 11.08 -18.19
C LEU A 30 0.59 12.25 -18.12
N SER A 31 0.83 13.15 -17.19
CA SER A 31 -0.02 14.31 -16.94
C SER A 31 0.79 15.60 -16.99
N ARG A 32 0.11 16.74 -16.88
CA ARG A 32 0.78 18.04 -16.77
C ARG A 32 1.66 18.14 -15.52
N ARG A 33 1.37 17.33 -14.49
CA ARG A 33 2.12 17.31 -13.23
C ARG A 33 3.30 16.37 -13.26
N GLY A 34 3.54 15.69 -14.40
CA GLY A 34 4.59 14.70 -14.54
C GLY A 34 4.02 13.29 -14.72
N LEU A 35 4.85 12.31 -14.49
CA LEU A 35 4.47 10.91 -14.60
C LEU A 35 3.89 10.42 -13.27
N ILE A 36 2.61 10.06 -13.28
CA ILE A 36 1.93 9.53 -12.11
C ILE A 36 1.95 8.01 -12.18
N VAL A 37 2.54 7.37 -11.18
CA VAL A 37 2.64 5.91 -11.11
C VAL A 37 1.42 5.37 -10.39
N HIS A 38 0.67 4.49 -11.07
CA HIS A 38 -0.49 3.79 -10.52
C HIS A 38 -0.23 2.30 -10.46
N ARG A 39 -0.95 1.61 -9.58
CA ARG A 39 -1.06 0.16 -9.69
C ARG A 39 -1.80 -0.17 -10.98
N ALA A 40 -1.36 -1.22 -11.67
CA ALA A 40 -1.87 -1.56 -13.00
C ALA A 40 -3.39 -1.79 -13.05
N ARG A 41 -4.00 -2.17 -11.93
CA ARG A 41 -5.45 -2.42 -11.84
C ARG A 41 -6.23 -1.30 -11.16
N CYS A 42 -5.60 -0.14 -10.95
CA CYS A 42 -6.29 1.00 -10.37
C CYS A 42 -7.45 1.45 -11.26
N ARG A 43 -8.63 1.63 -10.69
CA ARG A 43 -9.83 2.04 -11.43
C ARG A 43 -9.63 3.39 -12.12
N ASN A 44 -8.97 4.32 -11.43
CA ASN A 44 -8.73 5.65 -12.01
C ASN A 44 -7.80 5.56 -13.22
N LEU A 45 -6.78 4.69 -13.14
CA LEU A 45 -5.89 4.45 -14.27
C LEU A 45 -6.64 3.82 -15.44
N LEU A 46 -7.46 2.80 -15.18
CA LEU A 46 -8.22 2.11 -16.21
C LEU A 46 -9.22 3.04 -16.90
N HIS A 47 -9.84 3.93 -16.14
CA HIS A 47 -10.74 4.94 -16.67
C HIS A 47 -9.98 5.91 -17.59
N GLU A 48 -8.82 6.40 -17.15
CA GLU A 48 -7.98 7.29 -17.95
C GLU A 48 -7.47 6.58 -19.21
N GLN A 49 -7.12 5.30 -19.10
CA GLN A 49 -6.69 4.49 -20.23
C GLN A 49 -7.78 4.37 -21.28
N HIS A 50 -9.03 4.29 -20.85
CA HIS A 50 -10.19 4.26 -21.76
C HIS A 50 -10.38 5.58 -22.48
N LEU A 51 -10.21 6.71 -21.76
CA LEU A 51 -10.43 8.04 -22.32
C LEU A 51 -9.24 8.55 -23.15
N HIS A 52 -8.03 8.33 -22.65
CA HIS A 52 -6.80 8.87 -23.23
C HIS A 52 -5.69 7.81 -23.20
N PRO A 53 -5.83 6.73 -24.04
CA PRO A 53 -4.83 5.65 -24.02
C PRO A 53 -3.41 6.13 -24.37
N GLU A 54 -3.28 7.23 -25.10
CA GLU A 54 -1.99 7.80 -25.47
C GLU A 54 -1.19 8.34 -24.28
N ASN A 55 -1.86 8.60 -23.15
CA ASN A 55 -1.22 9.10 -21.93
C ASN A 55 -0.79 7.98 -20.97
N ILE A 56 -1.11 6.74 -21.30
CA ILE A 56 -0.77 5.59 -20.45
C ILE A 56 0.47 4.90 -21.02
N MET A 57 1.42 4.60 -20.12
CA MET A 57 2.64 3.93 -20.54
C MET A 57 2.99 2.80 -19.57
N PRO A 58 3.54 1.68 -20.10
CA PRO A 58 4.00 0.60 -19.24
C PRO A 58 5.22 1.06 -18.44
N LEU A 59 5.27 0.64 -17.17
CA LEU A 59 6.40 0.92 -16.30
C LEU A 59 6.88 -0.36 -15.65
N ASN A 60 8.18 -0.42 -15.39
CA ASN A 60 8.81 -1.52 -14.67
C ASN A 60 9.70 -0.97 -13.56
N TRP A 61 9.68 -1.64 -12.42
CA TRP A 61 10.63 -1.35 -11.36
C TRP A 61 12.04 -1.69 -11.82
N ASN A 62 13.00 -0.94 -11.30
CA ASN A 62 14.39 -1.21 -11.57
C ASN A 62 14.86 -2.37 -10.69
N ASN A 63 15.16 -3.52 -11.29
CA ASN A 63 15.53 -4.74 -10.57
C ASN A 63 16.79 -4.59 -9.71
N LYS A 64 17.62 -3.60 -9.97
CA LYS A 64 18.82 -3.33 -9.16
C LYS A 64 18.46 -2.87 -7.75
N HIS A 65 17.19 -2.52 -7.50
CA HIS A 65 16.72 -2.03 -6.21
C HIS A 65 15.95 -3.07 -5.40
N ASP A 66 15.86 -4.31 -5.87
CA ASP A 66 15.18 -5.38 -5.12
C ASP A 66 15.80 -5.64 -3.74
N VAL A 67 17.00 -5.13 -3.50
CA VAL A 67 17.77 -5.35 -2.28
C VAL A 67 18.05 -4.04 -1.53
N VAL A 68 17.48 -2.91 -1.94
CA VAL A 68 17.78 -1.62 -1.30
C VAL A 68 16.96 -1.48 -0.02
N GLU A 69 17.64 -1.58 1.11
CA GLU A 69 17.04 -1.45 2.44
C GLU A 69 16.55 -0.03 2.76
N ASP A 70 16.95 0.96 1.95
CA ASP A 70 16.69 2.37 2.22
C ASP A 70 15.36 2.88 1.68
N VAL A 71 14.59 2.03 0.98
CA VAL A 71 13.32 2.43 0.40
C VAL A 71 12.19 1.99 1.31
N SER A 72 11.32 2.94 1.66
CA SER A 72 10.16 2.65 2.50
C SER A 72 8.89 3.18 1.86
N PHE A 73 7.81 2.45 2.07
CA PHE A 73 6.47 2.79 1.61
C PHE A 73 5.50 2.60 2.76
N THR A 74 4.46 3.42 2.81
CA THR A 74 3.36 3.18 3.75
C THR A 74 2.37 2.23 3.10
N ALA A 75 1.95 1.21 3.84
CA ALA A 75 0.91 0.28 3.42
C ALA A 75 -0.22 0.29 4.43
N TYR A 76 -1.44 0.07 3.95
CA TYR A 76 -2.66 0.11 4.76
C TYR A 76 -3.27 -1.27 4.84
N LEU A 77 -3.56 -1.73 6.06
CA LEU A 77 -4.17 -3.04 6.28
C LEU A 77 -5.49 -2.90 7.05
N ALA A 78 -6.42 -3.81 6.78
CA ALA A 78 -7.62 -3.98 7.59
C ALA A 78 -7.66 -5.41 8.11
N ILE A 79 -7.72 -5.56 9.42
CA ILE A 79 -7.88 -6.83 10.10
C ILE A 79 -9.37 -6.98 10.44
N ASP A 80 -10.00 -8.07 10.01
CA ASP A 80 -11.41 -8.33 10.27
C ASP A 80 -11.61 -8.88 11.69
N LEU A 81 -11.15 -8.11 12.66
CA LEU A 81 -11.20 -8.41 14.08
C LEU A 81 -10.98 -7.09 14.84
N SER A 82 -11.81 -6.80 15.84
CA SER A 82 -11.59 -5.63 16.68
C SER A 82 -10.61 -6.00 17.79
N LEU A 83 -9.40 -5.51 17.70
CA LEU A 83 -8.34 -5.80 18.68
C LEU A 83 -8.51 -4.94 19.91
N ASN A 84 -8.29 -5.53 21.09
CA ASN A 84 -8.23 -4.79 22.34
C ASN A 84 -6.82 -4.21 22.56
N ASP A 85 -6.64 -3.44 23.62
CA ASP A 85 -5.38 -2.74 23.89
C ASP A 85 -4.20 -3.68 24.03
N GLU A 86 -4.37 -4.84 24.67
CA GLU A 86 -3.32 -5.84 24.82
C GLU A 86 -2.93 -6.43 23.46
N GLN A 87 -3.92 -6.76 22.64
CA GLN A 87 -3.69 -7.28 21.29
C GLN A 87 -2.99 -6.24 20.40
N ILE A 88 -3.36 -4.97 20.53
CA ILE A 88 -2.69 -3.89 19.79
C ILE A 88 -1.21 -3.79 20.19
N SER A 89 -0.92 -3.87 21.49
CA SER A 89 0.47 -3.88 21.98
C SER A 89 1.24 -5.07 21.41
N ASP A 90 0.62 -6.24 21.37
CA ASP A 90 1.23 -7.45 20.82
C ASP A 90 1.50 -7.30 19.32
N LEU A 91 0.57 -6.69 18.58
CA LEU A 91 0.74 -6.41 17.16
C LEU A 91 1.94 -5.50 16.92
N ILE A 92 2.04 -4.40 17.67
CA ILE A 92 3.13 -3.44 17.55
C ILE A 92 4.46 -4.11 17.84
N TYR A 93 4.51 -4.94 18.88
CA TYR A 93 5.71 -5.71 19.25
C TYR A 93 6.12 -6.65 18.11
N GLN A 94 5.16 -7.40 17.55
CA GLN A 94 5.42 -8.34 16.46
C GLN A 94 5.95 -7.63 15.21
N CYS A 95 5.34 -6.49 14.86
CA CYS A 95 5.81 -5.69 13.72
C CYS A 95 7.23 -5.16 13.96
N ARG A 96 7.50 -4.68 15.15
CA ARG A 96 8.82 -4.16 15.51
C ARG A 96 9.89 -5.25 15.42
N LYS A 97 9.58 -6.46 15.86
CA LYS A 97 10.49 -7.62 15.72
C LYS A 97 10.80 -7.93 14.26
N ALA A 98 9.83 -7.69 13.37
CA ALA A 98 9.99 -7.92 11.93
C ALA A 98 10.53 -6.69 11.19
N HIS A 99 11.09 -5.72 11.93
CA HIS A 99 11.59 -4.45 11.38
C HIS A 99 10.56 -3.70 10.55
N THR A 100 9.30 -3.77 10.99
CA THR A 100 8.18 -3.09 10.33
C THR A 100 7.71 -1.95 11.22
N GLY A 101 7.79 -0.72 10.72
CA GLY A 101 7.26 0.45 11.42
C GLY A 101 5.74 0.40 11.46
N VAL A 102 5.17 0.87 12.56
CA VAL A 102 3.71 1.00 12.71
C VAL A 102 3.40 2.47 12.94
N GLU A 103 2.67 3.07 12.01
CA GLU A 103 2.31 4.49 12.11
C GLU A 103 0.96 4.70 12.78
N MET A 104 0.06 3.73 12.64
CA MET A 104 -1.28 3.83 13.21
C MET A 104 -1.86 2.43 13.42
N VAL A 105 -2.52 2.23 14.55
CA VAL A 105 -3.39 1.07 14.79
C VAL A 105 -4.68 1.59 15.39
N ARG A 106 -5.82 1.32 14.75
CA ARG A 106 -7.10 1.85 15.21
C ARG A 106 -8.25 0.88 14.98
N PRO A 107 -8.89 0.40 16.06
CA PRO A 107 -10.16 -0.29 15.94
C PRO A 107 -11.25 0.67 15.46
N HIS A 108 -12.08 0.20 14.54
CA HIS A 108 -13.19 0.98 14.02
C HIS A 108 -14.23 0.04 13.40
N GLU A 109 -15.45 0.10 13.90
CA GLU A 109 -16.60 -0.65 13.36
C GLU A 109 -16.32 -2.15 13.15
N GLY A 110 -15.80 -2.80 14.19
CA GLY A 110 -15.57 -4.25 14.19
C GLY A 110 -14.29 -4.72 13.50
N LYS A 111 -13.51 -3.80 12.98
CA LYS A 111 -12.22 -4.08 12.34
C LYS A 111 -11.11 -3.32 13.03
N THR A 112 -9.88 -3.70 12.74
CA THR A 112 -8.70 -2.93 13.16
C THR A 112 -7.92 -2.52 11.93
N TYR A 113 -7.67 -1.22 11.79
CA TYR A 113 -6.93 -0.64 10.68
C TYR A 113 -5.50 -0.37 11.13
N VAL A 114 -4.54 -0.72 10.28
CA VAL A 114 -3.13 -0.61 10.60
C VAL A 114 -2.40 0.04 9.43
N ASN A 115 -1.64 1.11 9.72
CA ASN A 115 -0.73 1.71 8.75
C ASN A 115 0.68 1.28 9.13
N ILE A 116 1.36 0.63 8.19
CA ILE A 116 2.71 0.10 8.39
C ILE A 116 3.68 0.67 7.39
N VAL A 117 4.97 0.65 7.74
CA VAL A 117 6.04 1.05 6.84
C VAL A 117 6.77 -0.21 6.39
N VAL A 118 6.82 -0.40 5.09
CA VAL A 118 7.36 -1.62 4.45
C VAL A 118 8.34 -1.25 3.35
N ASN A 119 9.15 -2.21 2.94
CA ASN A 119 10.13 -2.00 1.88
C ASN A 119 9.60 -2.38 0.50
N ASN A 120 8.66 -3.33 0.44
CA ASN A 120 8.15 -3.83 -0.82
C ASN A 120 6.86 -4.66 -0.58
N ARG A 121 6.28 -5.13 -1.69
CA ARG A 121 5.06 -5.95 -1.67
C ARG A 121 5.24 -7.25 -0.88
N GLN A 122 6.39 -7.90 -0.99
CA GLN A 122 6.66 -9.17 -0.29
C GLN A 122 6.69 -8.96 1.22
N HIS A 123 7.19 -7.82 1.68
CA HIS A 123 7.19 -7.44 3.09
C HIS A 123 5.75 -7.33 3.61
N ILE A 124 4.83 -6.75 2.83
CA ILE A 124 3.41 -6.70 3.19
C ILE A 124 2.85 -8.11 3.36
N ALA A 125 3.12 -9.00 2.40
CA ALA A 125 2.62 -10.38 2.45
C ALA A 125 3.13 -11.12 3.68
N LYS A 126 4.40 -10.91 4.04
CA LYS A 126 4.98 -11.52 5.23
C LYS A 126 4.29 -11.05 6.51
N ILE A 127 4.07 -9.74 6.63
CA ILE A 127 3.39 -9.17 7.81
C ILE A 127 1.95 -9.70 7.90
N ILE A 128 1.24 -9.77 6.79
CA ILE A 128 -0.12 -10.35 6.79
C ILE A 128 -0.11 -11.79 7.30
N ARG A 129 0.83 -12.61 6.85
CA ARG A 129 0.95 -14.00 7.33
C ARG A 129 1.23 -14.05 8.83
N ASP A 130 2.17 -13.24 9.29
CA ASP A 130 2.57 -13.23 10.71
C ASP A 130 1.39 -12.81 11.60
N LEU A 131 0.66 -11.77 11.20
CA LEU A 131 -0.50 -11.30 11.94
C LEU A 131 -1.66 -12.29 11.93
N ARG A 132 -1.87 -12.99 10.81
CA ARG A 132 -2.87 -14.06 10.75
C ARG A 132 -2.57 -15.16 11.75
N MET A 133 -1.32 -15.58 11.81
CA MET A 133 -0.91 -16.62 12.78
C MET A 133 -1.05 -16.12 14.21
N GLN A 134 -0.73 -14.87 14.46
CA GLN A 134 -0.78 -14.29 15.80
C GLN A 134 -2.21 -14.21 16.34
N PHE A 135 -3.19 -13.88 15.50
CA PHE A 135 -4.57 -13.57 15.91
C PHE A 135 -5.61 -14.62 15.53
N GLY A 136 -5.19 -15.86 15.22
CA GLY A 136 -6.12 -16.96 14.95
C GLY A 136 -6.73 -16.93 13.56
N PHE A 137 -5.96 -16.50 12.57
CA PHE A 137 -6.32 -16.49 11.15
C PHE A 137 -7.51 -15.60 10.80
N PRO A 138 -7.62 -14.38 11.31
CA PRO A 138 -8.65 -13.46 10.83
C PRO A 138 -8.38 -13.12 9.37
N ARG A 139 -9.43 -12.66 8.67
CA ARG A 139 -9.23 -12.09 7.35
C ARG A 139 -8.45 -10.79 7.49
N ILE A 140 -7.35 -10.66 6.74
CA ILE A 140 -6.56 -9.43 6.68
C ILE A 140 -6.41 -9.07 5.21
N GLY A 141 -6.82 -7.86 4.87
CA GLY A 141 -6.70 -7.34 3.51
C GLY A 141 -5.82 -6.11 3.45
N ARG A 142 -5.13 -5.95 2.32
CA ARG A 142 -4.43 -4.71 2.02
C ARG A 142 -5.44 -3.72 1.47
N LEU A 143 -5.41 -2.50 2.01
CA LEU A 143 -6.18 -1.37 1.50
C LEU A 143 -5.26 -0.50 0.63
N PHE A 144 -5.86 0.27 -0.27
CA PHE A 144 -5.09 1.14 -1.17
C PHE A 144 -5.26 2.62 -0.85
N GLN A 145 -6.03 2.91 0.19
CA GLN A 145 -6.19 4.24 0.75
C GLN A 145 -6.27 4.12 2.28
N PRO A 146 -5.82 5.16 3.00
CA PRO A 146 -5.96 5.15 4.46
C PRO A 146 -7.42 5.21 4.87
N LEU A 147 -7.70 4.73 6.08
CA LEU A 147 -9.02 4.87 6.67
C LEU A 147 -9.36 6.36 6.81
N ASN A 148 -10.50 6.77 6.25
CA ASN A 148 -11.00 8.13 6.42
C ASN A 148 -11.99 8.16 7.58
N MET A 149 -11.53 8.67 8.73
CA MET A 149 -12.33 8.73 9.95
C MET A 149 -13.39 9.82 9.92
N HIS A 150 -13.34 10.71 8.92
CA HIS A 150 -14.29 11.83 8.79
C HIS A 150 -15.47 11.51 7.88
N GLU A 151 -15.40 10.41 7.13
CA GLU A 151 -16.54 9.96 6.34
C GLU A 151 -17.52 9.22 7.22
N PRO A 152 -18.83 9.51 7.11
CA PRO A 152 -19.83 8.69 7.79
C PRO A 152 -19.70 7.26 7.28
N ALA A 153 -19.92 6.29 8.17
CA ALA A 153 -19.94 4.89 7.80
C ALA A 153 -20.86 4.74 6.59
N LYS A 154 -20.33 4.23 5.47
CA LYS A 154 -21.18 3.90 4.34
C LYS A 154 -22.14 2.82 4.82
N ALA A 155 -23.44 3.12 4.72
CA ALA A 155 -24.43 2.10 4.95
C ALA A 155 -24.05 0.87 4.13
N ALA A 156 -23.99 -0.29 4.77
CA ALA A 156 -23.65 -1.53 4.10
C ALA A 156 -24.67 -1.75 2.98
N SER A 157 -24.22 -1.51 1.78
CA SER A 157 -25.03 -1.79 0.59
C SER A 157 -24.60 -3.14 0.03
#